data_e47bd6ef3cadad674b2918d7103783e7
#
_entry.id   e47bd6ef3cadad674b2918d7103783e7
#
_cell.length_a   1.000
_cell.length_b   1.000
_cell.length_c   1.000
_cell.angle_alpha   90.00
_cell.angle_beta   90.00
_cell.angle_gamma   90.00
#
_symmetry.space_group_name_H-M   'P 1'
#
loop_
_entity.id
_entity.type
_entity.pdbx_description
1 polymer ?
#
loop_
_entity_poly.entity_id
_entity_poly.type
_entity_poly.pdbx_seq_one_letter_code
_entity_poly.pdbx_strand_id
1 'polypeptide(L)'
;MMLPAILLKAPRMIGNRHERSSINQCSQWHDHRIRLNTMMTTHISDPTDPRLDDFRDLKHSDNRPDLPGGKGLVIAEGPLIVERLLASRYPVRTLVGFPAKLEKFLSQPHIADLVAGIDIYSLDRETLAQVAGYDMHRGLLAAANRVPELSLSEVLKTATTVVVLEGVGDHENIGSIFRNAAGLGVDAILFGNGCADPLYRRSVRVSMGHVLRLPHASFEGKHTNWHYGLDQLKESGFQLVSLTPHENAVPLDQALYDDNGMPYQKIALLVGAEGPGLAERTMRRTDTRARIPMSAGTDSLNVATAAAIALYERQRGCMTRGE
;
A
#
# COMPACT_ATOMS: atom_id res chain seq x y z
N MET A 1 -6.18 65.23 -7.37
CA MET A 1 -7.02 65.43 -8.53
C MET A 1 -7.88 64.21 -8.74
N MET A 2 -9.07 64.30 -8.29
CA MET A 2 -10.40 63.77 -8.45
C MET A 2 -10.60 62.58 -9.41
N LEU A 3 -11.26 61.59 -8.84
CA LEU A 3 -12.08 60.54 -9.47
C LEU A 3 -13.09 61.07 -10.51
N PRO A 4 -13.70 60.17 -11.35
CA PRO A 4 -14.96 59.63 -10.88
C PRO A 4 -15.21 58.13 -11.18
N ALA A 5 -16.08 57.59 -10.32
CA ALA A 5 -16.74 56.30 -10.41
C ALA A 5 -17.82 56.28 -11.51
N ILE A 6 -17.99 55.12 -12.16
CA ILE A 6 -19.19 54.81 -12.95
C ILE A 6 -19.82 53.54 -12.42
N LEU A 7 -21.02 53.73 -11.84
CA LEU A 7 -21.99 52.66 -11.55
C LEU A 7 -22.57 52.12 -12.86
N LEU A 8 -22.67 50.83 -13.01
CA LEU A 8 -23.61 50.19 -13.93
C LEU A 8 -24.40 49.07 -13.23
N LYS A 9 -25.71 49.26 -13.35
CA LYS A 9 -26.80 48.48 -12.77
C LYS A 9 -26.85 47.03 -13.31
N ALA A 10 -27.15 46.08 -12.43
CA ALA A 10 -27.57 44.72 -12.77
C ALA A 10 -29.05 44.69 -13.24
N PRO A 11 -29.40 43.80 -14.16
CA PRO A 11 -30.80 43.39 -14.31
C PRO A 11 -31.10 42.12 -13.50
N ARG A 12 -32.18 42.14 -12.74
CA ARG A 12 -32.83 41.01 -12.11
C ARG A 12 -33.42 40.09 -13.20
N MET A 13 -33.08 38.81 -13.16
CA MET A 13 -33.88 37.79 -13.77
C MET A 13 -34.19 36.71 -12.72
N ILE A 14 -35.47 36.59 -12.41
CA ILE A 14 -36.11 35.56 -11.61
C ILE A 14 -36.34 34.37 -12.55
N GLY A 15 -35.80 33.22 -12.23
CA GLY A 15 -36.04 31.99 -12.99
C GLY A 15 -35.77 30.77 -12.12
N ASN A 16 -36.82 30.04 -11.82
CA ASN A 16 -36.93 28.82 -11.03
C ASN A 16 -35.83 27.79 -11.34
N ARG A 17 -34.95 27.51 -10.37
CA ARG A 17 -33.90 26.48 -10.43
C ARG A 17 -34.14 25.30 -9.48
N HIS A 18 -35.35 25.09 -8.97
CA HIS A 18 -35.64 24.00 -8.02
C HIS A 18 -36.27 22.73 -8.62
N GLU A 19 -36.71 22.73 -9.87
CA GLU A 19 -37.34 21.52 -10.43
C GLU A 19 -36.43 20.61 -11.27
N ARG A 20 -35.23 21.07 -11.66
CA ARG A 20 -34.30 20.21 -12.46
C ARG A 20 -33.34 19.35 -11.64
N SER A 21 -33.14 19.65 -10.35
CA SER A 21 -32.22 18.85 -9.50
C SER A 21 -32.87 17.58 -8.96
N SER A 22 -34.20 17.58 -8.73
CA SER A 22 -34.93 16.41 -8.20
C SER A 22 -35.15 15.29 -9.22
N ILE A 23 -35.27 15.63 -10.50
CA ILE A 23 -35.48 14.62 -11.56
C ILE A 23 -34.16 13.86 -11.85
N ASN A 24 -33.01 14.54 -11.84
CA ASN A 24 -31.72 13.89 -12.02
C ASN A 24 -31.30 13.02 -10.83
N GLN A 25 -31.63 13.42 -9.61
CA GLN A 25 -31.39 12.57 -8.43
C GLN A 25 -32.29 11.32 -8.44
N CYS A 26 -33.55 11.45 -8.82
CA CYS A 26 -34.48 10.32 -8.86
C CYS A 26 -34.10 9.30 -9.96
N SER A 27 -33.60 9.72 -11.11
CA SER A 27 -33.13 8.83 -12.17
C SER A 27 -31.82 8.13 -11.76
N GLN A 28 -30.89 8.81 -11.10
CA GLN A 28 -29.67 8.19 -10.57
C GLN A 28 -29.97 7.16 -9.49
N TRP A 29 -30.96 7.40 -8.60
CA TRP A 29 -31.39 6.43 -7.59
C TRP A 29 -32.12 5.23 -8.21
N HIS A 30 -32.85 5.42 -9.30
CA HIS A 30 -33.54 4.33 -10.00
C HIS A 30 -32.55 3.45 -10.76
N ASP A 31 -31.60 4.05 -11.46
CA ASP A 31 -30.50 3.33 -12.16
C ASP A 31 -29.61 2.57 -11.18
N HIS A 32 -29.33 3.16 -10.02
CA HIS A 32 -28.55 2.52 -8.96
C HIS A 32 -29.28 1.32 -8.34
N ARG A 33 -30.60 1.44 -8.08
CA ARG A 33 -31.44 0.31 -7.63
C ARG A 33 -31.56 -0.81 -8.68
N ILE A 34 -31.61 -0.47 -9.95
CA ILE A 34 -31.66 -1.46 -11.04
C ILE A 34 -30.32 -2.17 -11.14
N ARG A 35 -29.19 -1.48 -11.00
CA ARG A 35 -27.85 -2.09 -10.98
C ARG A 35 -27.61 -2.98 -9.76
N LEU A 36 -28.07 -2.59 -8.57
CA LEU A 36 -28.00 -3.42 -7.37
C LEU A 36 -28.88 -4.68 -7.46
N ASN A 37 -29.99 -4.61 -8.17
CA ASN A 37 -30.88 -5.77 -8.41
C ASN A 37 -30.27 -6.79 -9.41
N THR A 38 -29.21 -6.42 -10.12
CA THR A 38 -28.46 -7.31 -11.06
C THR A 38 -27.21 -7.93 -10.43
N MET A 39 -26.79 -7.45 -9.27
CA MET A 39 -25.71 -8.07 -8.47
C MET A 39 -26.28 -9.22 -7.67
N MET A 40 -26.27 -10.41 -8.22
CA MET A 40 -26.74 -11.62 -7.54
C MET A 40 -25.76 -12.03 -6.45
N THR A 41 -26.01 -11.58 -5.22
CA THR A 41 -25.34 -12.12 -4.03
C THR A 41 -25.96 -13.47 -3.70
N THR A 42 -25.17 -14.54 -3.77
CA THR A 42 -25.61 -15.89 -3.39
C THR A 42 -25.34 -16.14 -1.92
N HIS A 43 -26.34 -16.58 -1.18
CA HIS A 43 -26.17 -16.99 0.20
C HIS A 43 -25.65 -18.43 0.29
N ILE A 44 -24.58 -18.64 1.08
CA ILE A 44 -24.00 -19.97 1.34
C ILE A 44 -24.04 -20.24 2.84
N SER A 45 -24.68 -21.33 3.23
CA SER A 45 -24.77 -21.80 4.62
C SER A 45 -23.92 -23.04 4.93
N ASP A 46 -23.46 -23.74 3.88
CA ASP A 46 -22.60 -24.91 4.04
C ASP A 46 -21.12 -24.47 4.04
N PRO A 47 -20.39 -24.63 5.18
CA PRO A 47 -18.96 -24.28 5.23
C PRO A 47 -18.08 -25.17 4.36
N THR A 48 -18.59 -26.31 3.85
CA THR A 48 -17.84 -27.21 2.96
C THR A 48 -17.98 -26.87 1.48
N ASP A 49 -18.80 -25.87 1.13
CA ASP A 49 -19.04 -25.47 -0.23
C ASP A 49 -17.71 -25.09 -0.96
N PRO A 50 -17.41 -25.69 -2.12
CA PRO A 50 -16.15 -25.47 -2.83
C PRO A 50 -15.97 -24.03 -3.32
N ARG A 51 -17.03 -23.26 -3.48
CA ARG A 51 -16.96 -21.81 -3.83
C ARG A 51 -16.25 -20.98 -2.77
N LEU A 52 -16.11 -21.50 -1.54
CA LEU A 52 -15.44 -20.87 -0.40
C LEU A 52 -13.97 -21.30 -0.24
N ASP A 53 -13.44 -22.17 -1.11
CA ASP A 53 -12.10 -22.74 -0.96
C ASP A 53 -10.98 -21.69 -0.94
N ASP A 54 -11.15 -20.56 -1.62
CA ASP A 54 -10.18 -19.45 -1.59
C ASP A 54 -9.99 -18.85 -0.18
N PHE A 55 -10.98 -19.04 0.69
CA PHE A 55 -10.98 -18.51 2.07
C PHE A 55 -10.81 -19.57 3.14
N ARG A 56 -10.63 -20.84 2.75
CA ARG A 56 -10.55 -21.95 3.70
C ARG A 56 -9.23 -21.95 4.47
N ASP A 57 -9.35 -22.05 5.80
CA ASP A 57 -8.22 -22.19 6.74
C ASP A 57 -7.12 -21.13 6.55
N LEU A 58 -7.54 -19.85 6.48
CA LEU A 58 -6.62 -18.72 6.31
C LEU A 58 -5.59 -18.61 7.45
N LYS A 59 -5.91 -19.18 8.63
CA LYS A 59 -4.99 -19.19 9.77
C LYS A 59 -3.70 -20.00 9.48
N HIS A 60 -3.79 -21.09 8.72
CA HIS A 60 -2.68 -21.99 8.44
C HIS A 60 -2.22 -21.94 6.97
N SER A 61 -3.15 -21.86 6.02
CA SER A 61 -2.84 -21.89 4.58
C SER A 61 -2.24 -20.57 4.07
N ASP A 62 -2.29 -19.52 4.87
CA ASP A 62 -1.82 -18.18 4.54
C ASP A 62 -0.29 -17.99 4.78
N ASN A 63 0.41 -19.01 5.30
CA ASN A 63 1.79 -18.84 5.71
C ASN A 63 2.76 -18.63 4.55
N ARG A 64 2.56 -19.28 3.43
CA ARG A 64 3.41 -19.19 2.25
C ARG A 64 2.61 -19.38 0.95
N PRO A 65 1.76 -18.42 0.55
CA PRO A 65 0.92 -18.58 -0.63
C PRO A 65 1.70 -18.59 -1.97
N ASP A 66 2.96 -18.19 -1.93
CA ASP A 66 3.92 -18.19 -3.04
C ASP A 66 4.61 -19.52 -3.27
N LEU A 67 4.56 -20.45 -2.29
CA LEU A 67 5.22 -21.75 -2.38
C LEU A 67 4.34 -22.82 -3.03
N PRO A 68 4.96 -23.92 -3.54
CA PRO A 68 4.22 -25.09 -3.99
C PRO A 68 3.27 -25.61 -2.90
N GLY A 69 1.97 -25.73 -3.23
CA GLY A 69 0.91 -26.06 -2.28
C GLY A 69 0.21 -24.85 -1.64
N GLY A 70 0.74 -23.65 -1.76
CA GLY A 70 0.04 -22.43 -1.44
C GLY A 70 -1.00 -22.05 -2.50
N LYS A 71 -1.96 -21.19 -2.14
CA LYS A 71 -3.05 -20.83 -3.04
C LYS A 71 -2.65 -19.74 -4.05
N GLY A 72 -1.51 -19.10 -3.89
CA GLY A 72 -1.06 -18.01 -4.76
C GLY A 72 -2.00 -16.79 -4.77
N LEU A 73 -2.78 -16.59 -3.70
CA LEU A 73 -3.80 -15.55 -3.62
C LEU A 73 -3.34 -14.36 -2.79
N VAL A 74 -3.97 -13.23 -3.07
CA VAL A 74 -3.95 -12.03 -2.22
C VAL A 74 -5.27 -11.97 -1.47
N ILE A 75 -5.22 -11.95 -0.14
CA ILE A 75 -6.43 -11.88 0.70
C ILE A 75 -6.53 -10.51 1.35
N ALA A 76 -7.65 -9.83 1.11
CA ALA A 76 -7.99 -8.56 1.73
C ALA A 76 -9.09 -8.75 2.77
N GLU A 77 -8.97 -8.11 3.95
CA GLU A 77 -9.91 -8.19 5.05
C GLU A 77 -10.40 -6.81 5.48
N GLY A 78 -11.71 -6.61 5.41
CA GLY A 78 -12.39 -5.38 5.79
C GLY A 78 -12.61 -4.39 4.64
N PRO A 79 -13.66 -3.54 4.74
CA PRO A 79 -14.17 -2.74 3.62
C PRO A 79 -13.12 -1.90 2.92
N LEU A 80 -12.31 -1.14 3.68
CA LEU A 80 -11.29 -0.26 3.11
C LEU A 80 -10.20 -1.03 2.34
N ILE A 81 -9.77 -2.20 2.85
CA ILE A 81 -8.71 -2.98 2.21
C ILE A 81 -9.28 -3.71 0.98
N VAL A 82 -10.52 -4.21 1.08
CA VAL A 82 -11.24 -4.82 -0.06
C VAL A 82 -11.43 -3.79 -1.19
N GLU A 83 -11.84 -2.57 -0.88
CA GLU A 83 -11.95 -1.49 -1.87
C GLU A 83 -10.60 -1.21 -2.55
N ARG A 84 -9.51 -1.16 -1.78
CA ARG A 84 -8.15 -0.98 -2.33
C ARG A 84 -7.70 -2.14 -3.20
N LEU A 85 -8.09 -3.37 -2.86
CA LEU A 85 -7.82 -4.53 -3.69
C LEU A 85 -8.62 -4.48 -4.99
N LEU A 86 -9.91 -4.14 -4.93
CA LEU A 86 -10.76 -3.97 -6.13
C LEU A 86 -10.22 -2.92 -7.10
N ALA A 87 -9.63 -1.84 -6.57
CA ALA A 87 -9.01 -0.76 -7.35
C ALA A 87 -7.54 -1.01 -7.72
N SER A 88 -6.99 -2.20 -7.42
CA SER A 88 -5.59 -2.54 -7.65
C SER A 88 -5.37 -3.30 -8.97
N ARG A 89 -4.11 -3.62 -9.24
CA ARG A 89 -3.71 -4.46 -10.39
C ARG A 89 -4.02 -5.96 -10.23
N TYR A 90 -4.44 -6.40 -9.03
CA TYR A 90 -4.69 -7.81 -8.72
C TYR A 90 -6.13 -8.19 -9.08
N PRO A 91 -6.35 -9.13 -10.04
CA PRO A 91 -7.70 -9.51 -10.45
C PRO A 91 -8.45 -10.21 -9.31
N VAL A 92 -9.52 -9.57 -8.81
CA VAL A 92 -10.35 -10.12 -7.75
C VAL A 92 -11.23 -11.22 -8.33
N ARG A 93 -11.26 -12.36 -7.65
CA ARG A 93 -12.03 -13.55 -8.02
C ARG A 93 -13.36 -13.60 -7.29
N THR A 94 -13.28 -13.39 -5.98
CA THR A 94 -14.41 -13.67 -5.08
C THR A 94 -14.44 -12.66 -3.96
N LEU A 95 -15.65 -12.24 -3.59
CA LEU A 95 -15.95 -11.41 -2.44
C LEU A 95 -16.91 -12.17 -1.53
N VAL A 96 -16.58 -12.27 -0.25
CA VAL A 96 -17.45 -12.90 0.76
C VAL A 96 -17.67 -11.98 1.94
N GLY A 97 -18.85 -12.08 2.57
CA GLY A 97 -19.08 -11.31 3.77
C GLY A 97 -20.44 -11.53 4.44
N PHE A 98 -20.60 -10.90 5.60
CA PHE A 98 -21.88 -10.91 6.30
C PHE A 98 -22.93 -10.11 5.53
N PRO A 99 -24.22 -10.55 5.46
CA PRO A 99 -25.23 -9.91 4.65
C PRO A 99 -25.29 -8.38 4.83
N ALA A 100 -25.40 -7.88 6.05
CA ALA A 100 -25.49 -6.45 6.34
C ALA A 100 -24.19 -5.68 6.00
N LYS A 101 -23.00 -6.34 6.05
CA LYS A 101 -21.73 -5.71 5.68
C LYS A 101 -21.58 -5.63 4.16
N LEU A 102 -21.98 -6.67 3.44
CA LEU A 102 -22.03 -6.68 1.98
C LEU A 102 -23.00 -5.64 1.45
N GLU A 103 -24.23 -5.61 1.97
CA GLU A 103 -25.23 -4.62 1.58
C GLU A 103 -24.70 -3.19 1.74
N LYS A 104 -24.15 -2.86 2.92
CA LYS A 104 -23.55 -1.55 3.18
C LYS A 104 -22.37 -1.25 2.24
N PHE A 105 -21.55 -2.23 1.92
CA PHE A 105 -20.39 -2.05 1.04
C PHE A 105 -20.83 -1.85 -0.40
N LEU A 106 -21.69 -2.71 -0.92
CA LEU A 106 -22.20 -2.68 -2.28
C LEU A 106 -23.13 -1.48 -2.56
N SER A 107 -23.74 -0.89 -1.53
CA SER A 107 -24.59 0.32 -1.69
C SER A 107 -23.78 1.58 -2.01
N GLN A 108 -22.46 1.54 -1.91
CA GLN A 108 -21.60 2.68 -2.24
C GLN A 108 -21.48 2.82 -3.77
N PRO A 109 -21.80 3.99 -4.37
CA PRO A 109 -21.88 4.14 -5.83
C PRO A 109 -20.59 3.76 -6.57
N HIS A 110 -19.42 4.10 -6.02
CA HIS A 110 -18.11 3.82 -6.63
C HIS A 110 -17.69 2.34 -6.55
N ILE A 111 -18.35 1.53 -5.73
CA ILE A 111 -18.08 0.09 -5.60
C ILE A 111 -18.78 -0.70 -6.71
N ALA A 112 -19.92 -0.25 -7.19
CA ALA A 112 -20.73 -0.97 -8.17
C ALA A 112 -19.96 -1.34 -9.45
N ASP A 113 -19.17 -0.40 -9.96
CA ASP A 113 -18.36 -0.64 -11.17
C ASP A 113 -17.14 -1.54 -10.88
N LEU A 114 -16.58 -1.47 -9.66
CA LEU A 114 -15.41 -2.26 -9.26
C LEU A 114 -15.71 -3.75 -9.05
N VAL A 115 -16.95 -4.11 -8.73
CA VAL A 115 -17.36 -5.51 -8.47
C VAL A 115 -18.05 -6.17 -9.65
N ALA A 116 -18.11 -5.51 -10.81
CA ALA A 116 -18.72 -6.08 -11.99
C ALA A 116 -18.00 -7.37 -12.44
N GLY A 117 -18.76 -8.46 -12.54
CA GLY A 117 -18.24 -9.78 -12.94
C GLY A 117 -17.49 -10.55 -11.85
N ILE A 118 -17.55 -10.09 -10.58
CA ILE A 118 -16.97 -10.79 -9.45
C ILE A 118 -18.06 -11.64 -8.76
N ASP A 119 -17.71 -12.86 -8.38
CA ASP A 119 -18.59 -13.72 -7.59
C ASP A 119 -18.72 -13.19 -6.17
N ILE A 120 -19.96 -12.98 -5.71
CA ILE A 120 -20.25 -12.41 -4.39
C ILE A 120 -21.10 -13.38 -3.58
N TYR A 121 -20.57 -13.81 -2.42
CA TYR A 121 -21.25 -14.73 -1.52
C TYR A 121 -21.50 -14.10 -0.15
N SER A 122 -22.72 -14.25 0.34
CA SER A 122 -23.07 -13.89 1.72
C SER A 122 -23.05 -15.13 2.63
N LEU A 123 -22.43 -14.98 3.80
CA LEU A 123 -22.35 -16.02 4.82
C LEU A 123 -22.70 -15.42 6.17
N ASP A 124 -23.28 -16.22 7.06
CA ASP A 124 -23.35 -15.86 8.46
C ASP A 124 -21.96 -15.90 9.13
N ARG A 125 -21.87 -15.36 10.35
CA ARG A 125 -20.60 -15.25 11.09
C ARG A 125 -20.02 -16.62 11.44
N GLU A 126 -20.89 -17.59 11.81
CA GLU A 126 -20.46 -18.91 12.21
C GLU A 126 -19.91 -19.68 11.03
N THR A 127 -20.61 -19.69 9.91
CA THR A 127 -20.16 -20.33 8.66
C THR A 127 -18.82 -19.74 8.20
N LEU A 128 -18.69 -18.41 8.19
CA LEU A 128 -17.42 -17.76 7.78
C LEU A 128 -16.28 -18.07 8.74
N ALA A 129 -16.53 -18.18 10.04
CA ALA A 129 -15.53 -18.56 11.03
C ALA A 129 -15.03 -20.00 10.84
N GLN A 130 -15.93 -20.91 10.49
CA GLN A 130 -15.58 -22.31 10.18
C GLN A 130 -14.72 -22.39 8.90
N VAL A 131 -15.07 -21.63 7.86
CA VAL A 131 -14.30 -21.57 6.61
C VAL A 131 -12.91 -20.98 6.83
N ALA A 132 -12.84 -19.79 7.46
CA ALA A 132 -11.59 -19.05 7.63
C ALA A 132 -10.65 -19.65 8.71
N GLY A 133 -11.19 -20.47 9.62
CA GLY A 133 -10.46 -21.05 10.74
C GLY A 133 -10.29 -20.11 11.94
N TYR A 134 -10.96 -18.95 11.95
CA TYR A 134 -10.97 -17.98 13.07
C TYR A 134 -12.21 -17.07 13.02
N ASP A 135 -12.60 -16.55 14.17
CA ASP A 135 -13.71 -15.62 14.28
C ASP A 135 -13.35 -14.23 13.71
N MET A 136 -14.10 -13.82 12.70
CA MET A 136 -13.85 -12.59 11.98
C MET A 136 -14.75 -11.43 12.43
N HIS A 137 -14.14 -10.34 12.88
CA HIS A 137 -14.90 -9.18 13.31
C HIS A 137 -15.30 -8.23 12.18
N ARG A 138 -14.50 -8.13 11.11
CA ARG A 138 -14.70 -7.18 10.01
C ARG A 138 -15.81 -7.59 9.04
N GLY A 139 -16.02 -8.90 8.89
CA GLY A 139 -17.13 -9.48 8.16
C GLY A 139 -17.17 -9.20 6.66
N LEU A 140 -16.02 -8.93 6.05
CA LEU A 140 -15.84 -8.78 4.60
C LEU A 140 -14.45 -9.24 4.20
N LEU A 141 -14.36 -10.13 3.22
CA LEU A 141 -13.12 -10.63 2.62
C LEU A 141 -13.19 -10.58 1.10
N ALA A 142 -12.05 -10.42 0.47
CA ALA A 142 -11.87 -10.65 -0.96
C ALA A 142 -10.60 -11.46 -1.22
N ALA A 143 -10.68 -12.32 -2.23
CA ALA A 143 -9.56 -13.08 -2.77
C ALA A 143 -9.24 -12.62 -4.18
N ALA A 144 -7.96 -12.40 -4.49
CA ALA A 144 -7.50 -12.01 -5.81
C ALA A 144 -6.32 -12.87 -6.26
N ASN A 145 -6.15 -12.99 -7.57
CA ASN A 145 -4.98 -13.63 -8.15
C ASN A 145 -3.74 -12.76 -7.95
N ARG A 146 -2.61 -13.39 -7.66
CA ARG A 146 -1.30 -12.73 -7.80
C ARG A 146 -1.00 -12.49 -9.26
N VAL A 147 -0.32 -11.39 -9.53
CA VAL A 147 0.22 -11.08 -10.85
C VAL A 147 1.75 -10.99 -10.76
N PRO A 148 2.50 -11.15 -11.86
CA PRO A 148 3.94 -10.98 -11.86
C PRO A 148 4.38 -9.65 -11.23
N GLU A 149 5.47 -9.65 -10.50
CA GLU A 149 6.06 -8.41 -9.98
C GLU A 149 6.41 -7.45 -11.13
N LEU A 150 6.44 -6.15 -10.81
CA LEU A 150 7.01 -5.16 -11.71
C LEU A 150 8.51 -5.37 -11.82
N SER A 151 9.07 -5.13 -12.97
CA SER A 151 10.53 -5.09 -13.12
C SER A 151 11.10 -3.86 -12.44
N LEU A 152 12.34 -3.96 -11.96
CA LEU A 152 13.04 -2.82 -11.38
C LEU A 152 13.08 -1.62 -12.34
N SER A 153 13.33 -1.88 -13.63
CA SER A 153 13.36 -0.84 -14.66
C SER A 153 12.02 -0.11 -14.85
N GLU A 154 10.90 -0.82 -14.74
CA GLU A 154 9.56 -0.19 -14.80
C GLU A 154 9.35 0.74 -13.61
N VAL A 155 9.70 0.29 -12.41
CA VAL A 155 9.55 1.07 -11.18
C VAL A 155 10.42 2.32 -11.19
N LEU A 156 11.67 2.22 -11.64
CA LEU A 156 12.63 3.32 -11.62
C LEU A 156 12.37 4.42 -12.66
N LYS A 157 11.54 4.18 -13.67
CA LYS A 157 11.23 5.19 -14.70
C LYS A 157 10.72 6.52 -14.15
N THR A 158 9.88 6.47 -13.14
CA THR A 158 9.19 7.64 -12.57
C THR A 158 9.55 7.89 -11.10
N ALA A 159 10.19 6.93 -10.44
CA ALA A 159 10.51 7.03 -9.03
C ALA A 159 11.61 8.06 -8.75
N THR A 160 11.43 8.81 -7.68
CA THR A 160 12.39 9.78 -7.13
C THR A 160 12.78 9.44 -5.69
N THR A 161 11.90 8.84 -4.93
CA THR A 161 12.16 8.37 -3.57
C THR A 161 11.76 6.91 -3.44
N VAL A 162 12.72 6.04 -3.15
CA VAL A 162 12.48 4.61 -2.96
C VAL A 162 13.04 4.14 -1.62
N VAL A 163 12.42 3.10 -1.07
CA VAL A 163 12.93 2.39 0.11
C VAL A 163 13.42 1.01 -0.31
N VAL A 164 14.63 0.65 0.07
CA VAL A 164 15.21 -0.67 -0.17
C VAL A 164 15.27 -1.45 1.13
N LEU A 165 14.72 -2.66 1.12
CA LEU A 165 14.64 -3.53 2.29
C LEU A 165 15.61 -4.71 2.14
N GLU A 166 16.43 -4.98 3.15
CA GLU A 166 17.27 -6.18 3.24
C GLU A 166 16.96 -6.97 4.50
N GLY A 167 16.52 -8.24 4.34
CA GLY A 167 16.33 -9.15 5.46
C GLY A 167 15.17 -8.83 6.40
N VAL A 168 14.24 -7.97 6.00
CA VAL A 168 13.07 -7.63 6.81
C VAL A 168 12.06 -8.77 6.77
N GLY A 169 12.19 -9.72 7.72
CA GLY A 169 11.44 -10.98 7.74
C GLY A 169 10.08 -10.91 8.44
N ASP A 170 9.76 -9.81 9.13
CA ASP A 170 8.46 -9.66 9.80
C ASP A 170 7.45 -8.95 8.91
N HIS A 171 6.31 -9.61 8.69
CA HIS A 171 5.20 -9.10 7.91
C HIS A 171 4.56 -7.83 8.50
N GLU A 172 4.62 -7.62 9.82
CA GLU A 172 4.11 -6.40 10.45
C GLU A 172 5.01 -5.21 10.13
N ASN A 173 6.33 -5.43 10.15
CA ASN A 173 7.27 -4.40 9.72
C ASN A 173 7.11 -4.06 8.23
N ILE A 174 7.00 -5.07 7.36
CA ILE A 174 6.70 -4.86 5.93
C ILE A 174 5.43 -4.01 5.78
N GLY A 175 4.33 -4.43 6.41
CA GLY A 175 3.06 -3.69 6.33
C GLY A 175 3.16 -2.25 6.86
N SER A 176 3.85 -2.05 7.97
CA SER A 176 4.07 -0.73 8.55
C SER A 176 4.92 0.17 7.66
N ILE A 177 5.98 -0.38 7.04
CA ILE A 177 6.82 0.36 6.09
C ILE A 177 5.98 0.79 4.87
N PHE A 178 5.18 -0.09 4.28
CA PHE A 178 4.30 0.28 3.16
C PHE A 178 3.32 1.39 3.53
N ARG A 179 2.74 1.33 4.74
CA ARG A 179 1.82 2.34 5.22
C ARG A 179 2.49 3.70 5.41
N ASN A 180 3.67 3.71 6.05
CA ASN A 180 4.46 4.91 6.27
C ASN A 180 4.97 5.49 4.95
N ALA A 181 5.49 4.65 4.06
CA ALA A 181 5.97 5.01 2.73
C ALA A 181 4.87 5.69 1.90
N ALA A 182 3.68 5.10 1.86
CA ALA A 182 2.54 5.68 1.15
C ALA A 182 2.11 7.04 1.73
N GLY A 183 2.19 7.21 3.05
CA GLY A 183 1.86 8.48 3.73
C GLY A 183 2.93 9.56 3.59
N LEU A 184 4.18 9.17 3.30
CA LEU A 184 5.34 10.06 3.26
C LEU A 184 5.93 10.23 1.85
N GLY A 185 5.13 9.97 0.81
CA GLY A 185 5.46 10.32 -0.57
C GLY A 185 6.56 9.45 -1.18
N VAL A 186 6.68 8.18 -0.78
CA VAL A 186 7.57 7.20 -1.43
C VAL A 186 6.91 6.68 -2.70
N ASP A 187 7.68 6.59 -3.76
CA ASP A 187 7.21 6.13 -5.07
C ASP A 187 7.22 4.60 -5.19
N ALA A 188 8.15 3.92 -4.51
CA ALA A 188 8.24 2.46 -4.56
C ALA A 188 9.03 1.86 -3.39
N ILE A 189 8.78 0.56 -3.14
CA ILE A 189 9.56 -0.27 -2.23
C ILE A 189 10.27 -1.35 -3.03
N LEU A 190 11.58 -1.49 -2.80
CA LEU A 190 12.43 -2.46 -3.48
C LEU A 190 12.92 -3.50 -2.49
N PHE A 191 12.84 -4.75 -2.87
CA PHE A 191 13.20 -5.86 -2.01
C PHE A 191 14.56 -6.45 -2.39
N GLY A 192 15.49 -6.37 -1.44
CA GLY A 192 16.67 -7.22 -1.43
C GLY A 192 16.33 -8.63 -0.92
N ASN A 193 17.36 -9.42 -0.66
CA ASN A 193 17.18 -10.81 -0.22
C ASN A 193 16.73 -10.91 1.25
N GLY A 194 15.98 -11.97 1.57
CA GLY A 194 15.61 -12.34 2.94
C GLY A 194 14.41 -11.57 3.52
N CYS A 195 13.67 -10.84 2.70
CA CYS A 195 12.47 -10.15 3.12
C CYS A 195 11.24 -11.08 3.13
N ALA A 196 10.27 -10.77 3.99
CA ALA A 196 8.98 -11.42 3.97
C ALA A 196 8.14 -11.01 2.75
N ASP A 197 7.19 -11.86 2.39
CA ASP A 197 6.26 -11.61 1.28
C ASP A 197 5.36 -10.38 1.58
N PRO A 198 5.42 -9.32 0.75
CA PRO A 198 4.59 -8.13 0.94
C PRO A 198 3.09 -8.41 0.73
N LEU A 199 2.73 -9.40 -0.07
CA LEU A 199 1.34 -9.76 -0.36
C LEU A 199 0.75 -10.77 0.63
N TYR A 200 1.52 -11.16 1.65
CA TYR A 200 1.00 -11.96 2.73
C TYR A 200 -0.12 -11.21 3.47
N ARG A 201 -1.19 -11.94 3.87
CA ARG A 201 -2.40 -11.35 4.47
C ARG A 201 -2.11 -10.37 5.62
N ARG A 202 -1.12 -10.69 6.49
CA ARG A 202 -0.73 -9.82 7.60
C ARG A 202 -0.16 -8.49 7.11
N SER A 203 0.72 -8.50 6.11
CA SER A 203 1.28 -7.30 5.50
C SER A 203 0.19 -6.46 4.82
N VAL A 204 -0.71 -7.10 4.07
CA VAL A 204 -1.87 -6.44 3.45
C VAL A 204 -2.73 -5.75 4.50
N ARG A 205 -3.00 -6.42 5.63
CA ARG A 205 -3.82 -5.88 6.72
C ARG A 205 -3.14 -4.73 7.45
N VAL A 206 -1.87 -4.89 7.84
CA VAL A 206 -1.10 -3.88 8.61
C VAL A 206 -0.85 -2.64 7.77
N SER A 207 -0.55 -2.82 6.48
CA SER A 207 -0.41 -1.70 5.54
C SER A 207 -1.74 -0.99 5.25
N MET A 208 -2.85 -1.44 5.81
CA MET A 208 -4.20 -0.99 5.42
C MET A 208 -4.47 -1.13 3.92
N GLY A 209 -3.80 -2.07 3.23
CA GLY A 209 -3.90 -2.27 1.79
C GLY A 209 -3.02 -1.33 0.95
N HIS A 210 -2.13 -0.53 1.54
CA HIS A 210 -1.20 0.30 0.75
C HIS A 210 -0.22 -0.53 -0.07
N VAL A 211 0.14 -1.74 0.38
CA VAL A 211 0.94 -2.70 -0.40
C VAL A 211 0.32 -3.06 -1.77
N LEU A 212 -1.00 -2.95 -1.90
CA LEU A 212 -1.74 -3.24 -3.14
C LEU A 212 -1.65 -2.11 -4.17
N ARG A 213 -1.21 -0.92 -3.75
CA ARG A 213 -1.21 0.31 -4.56
C ARG A 213 0.19 0.88 -4.79
N LEU A 214 1.06 0.80 -3.78
CA LEU A 214 2.43 1.30 -3.88
C LEU A 214 3.26 0.32 -4.72
N PRO A 215 3.88 0.74 -5.82
CA PRO A 215 4.75 -0.10 -6.63
C PRO A 215 5.85 -0.77 -5.80
N HIS A 216 6.13 -2.03 -6.12
CA HIS A 216 7.25 -2.73 -5.52
C HIS A 216 7.87 -3.72 -6.51
N ALA A 217 9.16 -3.96 -6.36
CA ALA A 217 9.93 -4.89 -7.17
C ALA A 217 11.03 -5.54 -6.33
N SER A 218 11.49 -6.72 -6.74
CA SER A 218 12.60 -7.40 -6.11
C SER A 218 13.86 -7.28 -6.96
N PHE A 219 15.02 -7.11 -6.29
CA PHE A 219 16.30 -7.25 -6.96
C PHE A 219 16.55 -8.70 -7.34
N GLU A 220 17.10 -8.91 -8.51
CA GLU A 220 17.56 -10.23 -8.92
C GLU A 220 18.77 -10.68 -8.11
N GLY A 221 18.93 -11.99 -7.98
CA GLY A 221 20.09 -12.59 -7.34
C GLY A 221 19.77 -13.32 -6.04
N LYS A 222 20.84 -13.84 -5.45
CA LYS A 222 20.80 -14.61 -4.18
C LYS A 222 21.31 -13.72 -3.03
N HIS A 223 21.19 -14.24 -1.80
CA HIS A 223 21.71 -13.57 -0.60
C HIS A 223 23.15 -13.03 -0.77
N THR A 224 23.99 -13.67 -1.55
CA THR A 224 25.39 -13.29 -1.75
C THR A 224 25.64 -12.22 -2.79
N ASN A 225 24.68 -11.94 -3.70
CA ASN A 225 24.95 -11.10 -4.88
C ASN A 225 23.82 -10.11 -5.26
N TRP A 226 22.64 -10.15 -4.64
CA TRP A 226 21.52 -9.23 -4.95
C TRP A 226 21.94 -7.76 -4.89
N HIS A 227 22.86 -7.42 -3.97
CA HIS A 227 23.33 -6.06 -3.76
C HIS A 227 24.08 -5.46 -4.95
N TYR A 228 24.48 -6.26 -5.92
CA TYR A 228 24.99 -5.76 -7.21
C TYR A 228 23.90 -5.02 -8.01
N GLY A 229 22.64 -5.38 -7.81
CA GLY A 229 21.51 -4.67 -8.40
C GLY A 229 21.37 -3.21 -7.96
N LEU A 230 22.03 -2.81 -6.85
CA LEU A 230 22.06 -1.41 -6.40
C LEU A 230 22.77 -0.49 -7.42
N ASP A 231 23.65 -1.03 -8.27
CA ASP A 231 24.29 -0.25 -9.32
C ASP A 231 23.27 0.30 -10.33
N GLN A 232 22.16 -0.41 -10.58
CA GLN A 232 21.07 0.05 -11.44
C GLN A 232 20.37 1.32 -10.89
N LEU A 233 20.29 1.46 -9.55
CA LEU A 233 19.78 2.69 -8.95
C LEU A 233 20.76 3.85 -9.16
N LYS A 234 22.05 3.62 -8.97
CA LYS A 234 23.10 4.64 -9.22
C LYS A 234 23.08 5.10 -10.67
N GLU A 235 23.03 4.17 -11.62
CA GLU A 235 22.90 4.45 -13.05
C GLU A 235 21.63 5.24 -13.38
N SER A 236 20.56 5.05 -12.59
CA SER A 236 19.30 5.81 -12.68
C SER A 236 19.35 7.17 -11.96
N GLY A 237 20.50 7.54 -11.38
CA GLY A 237 20.73 8.83 -10.71
C GLY A 237 20.29 8.89 -9.25
N PHE A 238 20.07 7.74 -8.59
CA PHE A 238 19.73 7.74 -7.17
C PHE A 238 20.96 7.87 -6.28
N GLN A 239 20.87 8.73 -5.28
CA GLN A 239 21.76 8.72 -4.13
C GLN A 239 21.34 7.61 -3.18
N LEU A 240 22.25 6.71 -2.85
CA LEU A 240 21.98 5.57 -1.98
C LEU A 240 22.40 5.88 -0.55
N VAL A 241 21.45 5.89 0.38
CA VAL A 241 21.68 6.18 1.80
C VAL A 241 21.29 4.97 2.65
N SER A 242 22.27 4.32 3.27
CA SER A 242 22.04 3.20 4.18
C SER A 242 21.83 3.69 5.62
N LEU A 243 20.74 3.24 6.27
CA LEU A 243 20.50 3.54 7.68
C LEU A 243 21.21 2.51 8.57
N THR A 244 21.99 3.03 9.52
CA THR A 244 22.73 2.23 10.50
C THR A 244 22.82 2.99 11.83
N PRO A 245 22.78 2.33 12.99
CA PRO A 245 22.99 3.00 14.27
C PRO A 245 24.45 3.34 14.56
N HIS A 246 25.39 3.01 13.68
CA HIS A 246 26.82 3.15 13.91
C HIS A 246 27.21 4.60 14.17
N GLU A 247 28.01 4.86 15.20
CA GLU A 247 28.38 6.20 15.67
C GLU A 247 29.13 7.05 14.61
N ASN A 248 29.92 6.39 13.76
CA ASN A 248 30.68 7.05 12.68
C ASN A 248 29.82 7.35 11.42
N ALA A 249 28.53 7.00 11.42
CA ALA A 249 27.65 7.36 10.32
C ALA A 249 27.25 8.85 10.41
N VAL A 250 27.00 9.45 9.25
CA VAL A 250 26.57 10.85 9.15
C VAL A 250 25.19 11.02 9.78
N PRO A 251 24.94 12.08 10.55
CA PRO A 251 23.58 12.38 11.03
C PRO A 251 22.57 12.44 9.86
N LEU A 252 21.37 11.93 10.10
CA LEU A 252 20.35 11.79 9.06
C LEU A 252 19.99 13.12 8.39
N ASP A 253 19.90 14.19 9.17
CA ASP A 253 19.60 15.55 8.72
C ASP A 253 20.67 16.17 7.80
N GLN A 254 21.85 15.55 7.73
CA GLN A 254 22.92 15.93 6.81
C GLN A 254 23.02 14.96 5.62
N ALA A 255 22.76 13.67 5.85
CA ALA A 255 22.92 12.62 4.87
C ALA A 255 21.93 12.68 3.68
N LEU A 256 20.85 13.45 3.80
CA LEU A 256 19.79 13.56 2.78
C LEU A 256 19.96 14.76 1.85
N TYR A 257 21.07 15.49 1.98
CA TYR A 257 21.33 16.73 1.24
C TYR A 257 22.68 16.68 0.54
N ASP A 258 22.78 17.38 -0.58
CA ASP A 258 24.03 17.56 -1.33
C ASP A 258 24.96 18.60 -0.66
N ASP A 259 26.14 18.81 -1.21
CA ASP A 259 27.13 19.77 -0.72
C ASP A 259 26.63 21.23 -0.73
N ASN A 260 25.61 21.55 -1.50
CA ASN A 260 24.95 22.85 -1.54
C ASN A 260 23.80 22.95 -0.50
N GLY A 261 23.59 21.89 0.27
CA GLY A 261 22.49 21.77 1.24
C GLY A 261 21.12 21.60 0.56
N MET A 262 21.07 21.15 -0.69
CA MET A 262 19.80 20.83 -1.39
C MET A 262 19.45 19.37 -1.20
N PRO A 263 18.15 19.03 -0.99
CA PRO A 263 17.73 17.65 -0.93
C PRO A 263 18.05 16.93 -2.25
N TYR A 264 18.60 15.72 -2.16
CA TYR A 264 18.85 14.94 -3.38
C TYR A 264 17.56 14.76 -4.19
N GLN A 265 17.60 14.98 -5.50
CA GLN A 265 16.44 14.82 -6.37
C GLN A 265 15.93 13.38 -6.36
N LYS A 266 16.86 12.41 -6.51
CA LYS A 266 16.55 10.98 -6.42
C LYS A 266 17.30 10.35 -5.25
N ILE A 267 16.57 9.63 -4.39
CA ILE A 267 17.16 9.00 -3.22
C ILE A 267 16.60 7.59 -3.00
N ALA A 268 17.49 6.67 -2.63
CA ALA A 268 17.16 5.33 -2.17
C ALA A 268 17.58 5.20 -0.70
N LEU A 269 16.61 5.03 0.20
CA LEU A 269 16.84 4.81 1.62
C LEU A 269 16.87 3.30 1.89
N LEU A 270 18.01 2.78 2.35
CA LEU A 270 18.19 1.37 2.62
C LEU A 270 18.01 1.09 4.11
N VAL A 271 17.18 0.10 4.45
CA VAL A 271 16.95 -0.37 5.82
C VAL A 271 17.12 -1.90 5.90
N GLY A 272 17.69 -2.37 6.99
CA GLY A 272 18.02 -3.78 7.19
C GLY A 272 17.13 -4.49 8.21
N ALA A 273 17.39 -5.77 8.38
CA ALA A 273 16.71 -6.63 9.35
C ALA A 273 16.85 -6.11 10.79
N GLU A 274 15.89 -6.46 11.63
CA GLU A 274 16.01 -6.29 13.08
C GLU A 274 17.17 -7.14 13.62
N GLY A 275 17.98 -6.55 14.50
CA GLY A 275 19.18 -7.14 15.05
C GLY A 275 20.40 -6.94 14.16
N PRO A 276 20.61 -7.71 13.08
CA PRO A 276 21.84 -7.58 12.29
C PRO A 276 21.92 -6.32 11.42
N GLY A 277 20.79 -5.65 11.14
CA GLY A 277 20.77 -4.49 10.27
C GLY A 277 21.05 -4.83 8.81
N LEU A 278 21.63 -3.87 8.07
CA LEU A 278 22.12 -4.07 6.71
C LEU A 278 23.46 -4.81 6.73
N ALA A 279 23.66 -5.71 5.76
CA ALA A 279 24.94 -6.37 5.59
C ALA A 279 26.03 -5.36 5.20
N GLU A 280 27.25 -5.54 5.72
CA GLU A 280 28.39 -4.65 5.43
C GLU A 280 28.68 -4.55 3.92
N ARG A 281 28.53 -5.66 3.17
CA ARG A 281 28.67 -5.66 1.70
C ARG A 281 27.65 -4.77 0.99
N THR A 282 26.43 -4.66 1.54
CA THR A 282 25.37 -3.79 1.04
C THR A 282 25.69 -2.34 1.35
N MET A 283 26.10 -2.03 2.59
CA MET A 283 26.48 -0.70 3.02
C MET A 283 27.71 -0.15 2.26
N ARG A 284 28.63 -1.00 1.85
CA ARG A 284 29.80 -0.58 1.01
C ARG A 284 29.41 -0.12 -0.39
N ARG A 285 28.21 -0.48 -0.86
CA ARG A 285 27.68 -0.04 -2.16
C ARG A 285 26.84 1.21 -2.07
N THR A 286 26.51 1.67 -0.86
CA THR A 286 25.80 2.95 -0.68
C THR A 286 26.79 4.12 -0.71
N ASP A 287 26.29 5.29 -1.06
CA ASP A 287 27.10 6.51 -1.16
C ASP A 287 27.29 7.12 0.22
N THR A 288 26.29 6.99 1.10
CA THR A 288 26.34 7.53 2.46
C THR A 288 25.75 6.53 3.47
N ARG A 289 26.38 6.44 4.64
CA ARG A 289 25.83 5.75 5.82
C ARG A 289 25.26 6.80 6.74
N ALA A 290 23.98 6.71 7.05
CA ALA A 290 23.25 7.67 7.87
C ALA A 290 22.80 7.05 9.18
N ARG A 291 22.81 7.84 10.24
CA ARG A 291 22.26 7.45 11.54
C ARG A 291 21.17 8.41 12.01
N ILE A 292 20.16 7.88 12.67
CA ILE A 292 19.22 8.65 13.45
C ILE A 292 19.88 8.87 14.82
N PRO A 293 20.12 10.13 15.26
CA PRO A 293 20.66 10.38 16.60
C PRO A 293 19.71 9.81 17.67
N MET A 294 20.27 9.03 18.59
CA MET A 294 19.52 8.40 19.69
C MET A 294 20.16 8.76 21.04
N SER A 295 19.38 8.61 22.11
CA SER A 295 19.88 8.76 23.48
C SER A 295 20.90 7.68 23.82
N ALA A 296 21.87 8.00 24.65
CA ALA A 296 22.87 7.05 25.12
C ALA A 296 22.22 5.81 25.74
N GLY A 297 22.78 4.63 25.45
CA GLY A 297 22.26 3.35 25.93
C GLY A 297 21.11 2.75 25.11
N THR A 298 20.75 3.36 23.96
CA THR A 298 19.78 2.80 23.01
C THR A 298 20.53 2.25 21.80
N ASP A 299 20.37 0.96 21.51
CA ASP A 299 21.13 0.29 20.45
C ASP A 299 20.50 0.45 19.05
N SER A 300 19.17 0.47 18.97
CA SER A 300 18.44 0.58 17.69
C SER A 300 16.98 0.99 17.89
N LEU A 301 16.34 1.35 16.78
CA LEU A 301 14.89 1.53 16.65
C LEU A 301 14.30 0.36 15.84
N ASN A 302 13.00 0.09 16.05
CA ASN A 302 12.27 -0.78 15.14
C ASN A 302 12.44 -0.30 13.68
N VAL A 303 12.62 -1.22 12.74
CA VAL A 303 12.95 -0.90 11.34
C VAL A 303 11.89 -0.04 10.65
N ALA A 304 10.60 -0.29 10.91
CA ALA A 304 9.53 0.53 10.33
C ALA A 304 9.49 1.94 10.92
N THR A 305 9.87 2.10 12.20
CA THR A 305 10.01 3.39 12.85
C THR A 305 11.21 4.16 12.30
N ALA A 306 12.37 3.50 12.17
CA ALA A 306 13.55 4.11 11.56
C ALA A 306 13.29 4.59 10.13
N ALA A 307 12.64 3.75 9.33
CA ALA A 307 12.20 4.11 7.97
C ALA A 307 11.26 5.33 7.99
N ALA A 308 10.26 5.36 8.88
CA ALA A 308 9.32 6.48 8.97
C ALA A 308 10.02 7.81 9.33
N ILE A 309 10.97 7.80 10.26
CA ILE A 309 11.74 8.99 10.64
C ILE A 309 12.56 9.49 9.44
N ALA A 310 13.25 8.59 8.74
CA ALA A 310 14.06 8.95 7.59
C ALA A 310 13.21 9.51 6.44
N LEU A 311 12.06 8.92 6.20
CA LEU A 311 11.11 9.38 5.18
C LEU A 311 10.49 10.73 5.54
N TYR A 312 10.13 10.94 6.81
CA TYR A 312 9.63 12.24 7.28
C TYR A 312 10.68 13.34 7.09
N GLU A 313 11.94 13.08 7.47
CA GLU A 313 13.03 14.04 7.27
C GLU A 313 13.25 14.34 5.79
N ARG A 314 13.20 13.32 4.92
CA ARG A 314 13.24 13.49 3.46
C ARG A 314 12.12 14.39 2.96
N GLN A 315 10.88 14.09 3.34
CA GLN A 315 9.70 14.85 2.92
C GLN A 315 9.77 16.31 3.42
N ARG A 316 10.15 16.51 4.69
CA ARG A 316 10.34 17.82 5.29
C ARG A 316 11.35 18.66 4.50
N GLY A 317 12.50 18.07 4.15
CA GLY A 317 13.53 18.75 3.37
C GLY A 317 13.06 19.17 1.98
N CYS A 318 12.19 18.37 1.33
CA CYS A 318 11.62 18.72 0.04
C CYS A 318 10.57 19.84 0.13
N MET A 319 9.74 19.86 1.20
CA MET A 319 8.68 20.86 1.38
C MET A 319 9.22 22.24 1.75
N THR A 320 10.23 22.33 2.60
CA THR A 320 10.78 23.61 3.09
C THR A 320 11.54 24.41 2.05
N ARG A 321 11.81 23.84 0.88
CA ARG A 321 12.61 24.48 -0.18
C ARG A 321 11.92 24.54 -1.54
N GLY A 322 10.66 24.12 -1.61
CA GLY A 322 9.80 24.22 -2.79
C GLY A 322 8.87 25.45 -2.80
N GLU A 323 9.08 26.39 -1.83
CA GLU A 323 8.38 27.68 -1.79
C GLU A 323 9.26 28.81 -2.33
#